data_fe9b1c6189c92048fde4869696620bb6
#
_entry.id   fe9b1c6189c92048fde4869696620bb6
#
_cell.length_a   1.000
_cell.length_b   1.000
_cell.length_c   1.000
_cell.angle_alpha   90.00
_cell.angle_beta   90.00
_cell.angle_gamma   90.00
#
_symmetry.space_group_name_H-M   'P 1'
#
loop_
_entity.id
_entity.type
_entity.pdbx_description
1 polymer ?
#
loop_
_entity_poly.entity_id
_entity_poly.type
_entity_poly.pdbx_seq_one_letter_code
_entity_poly.pdbx_strand_id
1 'polypeptide(L)'
;MSLEYSSLTTSELHRRTYKYDLWRGFFEGVLSSGIQTFALFIAIRYYNAGEGLKSLIAAAPFIGMILSLPLVHYTAGKGLKKSFCSAVPSALASVCLIIAAWIPSLEFYALMITISYICRSAAIPYLTSIYSDNYPHLKRAASFSKPLLLTVAISSLFGLAGSLLLEMNIIYFNWVFTVVGISALAKAWAISSMPSKVIEKTSHNHPFGNFEYVIKDREFGYVLFTWFIMGF
;
A
#
# COMPACT_ATOMS: atom_id res chain seq x y z
N MET A 1 -16.47 -0.80 -21.17
CA MET A 1 -16.08 -0.54 -19.75
C MET A 1 -15.34 0.77 -19.51
N SER A 2 -14.78 1.43 -20.53
CA SER A 2 -14.28 2.83 -20.45
C SER A 2 -15.43 3.87 -20.47
N LEU A 3 -16.58 3.51 -21.00
CA LEU A 3 -17.76 4.37 -21.12
C LEU A 3 -18.34 4.80 -19.75
N GLU A 4 -18.22 3.97 -18.71
CA GLU A 4 -18.76 4.27 -17.38
C GLU A 4 -17.99 5.42 -16.67
N TYR A 5 -16.65 5.50 -16.86
CA TYR A 5 -15.88 6.60 -16.27
C TYR A 5 -16.18 7.95 -16.95
N SER A 6 -16.32 7.95 -18.28
CA SER A 6 -16.57 9.18 -19.06
C SER A 6 -17.99 9.73 -18.90
N SER A 7 -18.93 8.92 -18.43
CA SER A 7 -20.31 9.35 -18.19
C SER A 7 -20.54 9.97 -16.80
N LEU A 8 -19.55 9.85 -15.87
CA LEU A 8 -19.69 10.38 -14.52
C LEU A 8 -19.29 11.86 -14.45
N THR A 9 -20.07 12.64 -13.73
CA THR A 9 -19.73 14.03 -13.40
C THR A 9 -18.57 14.08 -12.40
N THR A 10 -17.83 15.20 -12.37
CA THR A 10 -16.72 15.40 -11.39
C THR A 10 -17.19 15.20 -9.94
N SER A 11 -18.41 15.59 -9.63
CA SER A 11 -18.99 15.45 -8.28
C SER A 11 -19.31 13.98 -7.95
N GLU A 12 -19.76 13.20 -8.91
CA GLU A 12 -20.02 11.77 -8.75
C GLU A 12 -18.73 10.96 -8.63
N LEU A 13 -17.70 11.29 -9.44
CA LEU A 13 -16.36 10.70 -9.35
C LEU A 13 -15.78 10.91 -7.94
N HIS A 14 -15.83 12.15 -7.44
CA HIS A 14 -15.38 12.48 -6.09
C HIS A 14 -16.15 11.68 -5.04
N ARG A 15 -17.49 11.67 -5.08
CA ARG A 15 -18.34 10.99 -4.10
C ARG A 15 -18.11 9.49 -4.09
N ARG A 16 -18.03 8.83 -5.26
CA ARG A 16 -17.79 7.39 -5.36
C ARG A 16 -16.39 7.03 -4.87
N THR A 17 -15.36 7.76 -5.32
CA THR A 17 -13.98 7.55 -4.88
C THR A 17 -13.86 7.72 -3.36
N TYR A 18 -14.43 8.78 -2.80
CA TYR A 18 -14.39 9.05 -1.37
C TYR A 18 -15.06 7.97 -0.53
N LYS A 19 -16.21 7.44 -0.98
CA LYS A 19 -16.90 6.33 -0.31
C LYS A 19 -15.99 5.09 -0.21
N TYR A 20 -15.37 4.69 -1.31
CA TYR A 20 -14.48 3.53 -1.30
C TYR A 20 -13.14 3.81 -0.62
N ASP A 21 -12.69 5.06 -0.61
CA ASP A 21 -11.48 5.47 0.11
C ASP A 21 -11.65 5.40 1.63
N LEU A 22 -12.83 5.67 2.16
CA LEU A 22 -13.15 5.43 3.58
C LEU A 22 -13.05 3.93 3.93
N TRP A 23 -13.62 3.04 3.12
CA TRP A 23 -13.47 1.60 3.32
C TRP A 23 -12.02 1.16 3.20
N ARG A 24 -11.31 1.65 2.20
CA ARG A 24 -9.87 1.43 2.06
C ARG A 24 -9.11 1.88 3.32
N GLY A 25 -9.42 3.07 3.82
CA GLY A 25 -8.78 3.62 5.03
C GLY A 25 -9.01 2.75 6.27
N PHE A 26 -10.23 2.23 6.44
CA PHE A 26 -10.54 1.29 7.52
C PHE A 26 -9.67 0.03 7.44
N PHE A 27 -9.68 -0.65 6.30
CA PHE A 27 -8.90 -1.88 6.11
C PHE A 27 -7.39 -1.63 6.08
N GLU A 28 -6.94 -0.47 5.58
CA GLU A 28 -5.55 -0.05 5.66
C GLU A 28 -5.09 0.15 7.10
N GLY A 29 -5.94 0.61 8.00
CA GLY A 29 -5.62 0.74 9.42
C GLY A 29 -5.23 -0.61 10.05
N VAL A 30 -6.05 -1.65 9.83
CA VAL A 30 -5.76 -3.01 10.28
C VAL A 30 -4.47 -3.55 9.65
N LEU A 31 -4.36 -3.42 8.32
CA LEU A 31 -3.18 -3.87 7.57
C LEU A 31 -1.90 -3.17 8.02
N SER A 32 -1.94 -1.86 8.20
CA SER A 32 -0.78 -1.05 8.58
C SER A 32 -0.27 -1.44 9.96
N SER A 33 -1.14 -1.55 10.95
CA SER A 33 -0.78 -2.03 12.29
C SER A 33 -0.19 -3.45 12.23
N GLY A 34 -0.87 -4.37 11.52
CA GLY A 34 -0.42 -5.75 11.40
C GLY A 34 0.99 -5.88 10.84
N ILE A 35 1.26 -5.21 9.73
CA ILE A 35 2.56 -5.31 9.08
C ILE A 35 3.61 -4.47 9.81
N GLN A 36 3.35 -3.20 10.14
CA GLN A 36 4.37 -2.30 10.68
C GLN A 36 4.74 -2.64 12.13
N THR A 37 3.77 -3.09 12.94
CA THR A 37 4.00 -3.39 14.34
C THR A 37 4.38 -4.86 14.54
N PHE A 38 3.59 -5.78 13.98
CA PHE A 38 3.70 -7.17 14.37
C PHE A 38 4.64 -8.00 13.47
N ALA A 39 4.87 -7.63 12.20
CA ALA A 39 5.68 -8.46 11.33
C ALA A 39 7.12 -8.63 11.85
N LEU A 40 7.78 -7.54 12.20
CA LEU A 40 9.14 -7.59 12.75
C LEU A 40 9.14 -8.14 14.18
N PHE A 41 8.12 -7.81 14.98
CA PHE A 41 7.98 -8.32 16.35
C PHE A 41 7.90 -9.86 16.37
N ILE A 42 7.09 -10.48 15.50
CA ILE A 42 6.97 -11.94 15.40
C ILE A 42 8.28 -12.57 14.87
N ALA A 43 8.92 -11.95 13.88
CA ALA A 43 10.22 -12.40 13.39
C ALA A 43 11.26 -12.48 14.54
N ILE A 44 11.26 -11.51 15.44
CA ILE A 44 12.20 -11.43 16.56
C ILE A 44 11.78 -12.38 17.70
N ARG A 45 10.53 -12.30 18.14
CA ARG A 45 10.10 -12.96 19.38
C ARG A 45 9.71 -14.43 19.22
N TYR A 46 9.09 -14.77 18.10
CA TYR A 46 8.62 -16.14 17.85
C TYR A 46 9.65 -16.95 17.09
N TYR A 47 10.22 -16.36 16.04
CA TYR A 47 11.17 -17.08 15.17
C TYR A 47 12.64 -16.88 15.51
N ASN A 48 12.99 -15.98 16.43
CA ASN A 48 14.38 -15.64 16.78
C ASN A 48 15.22 -15.29 15.52
N ALA A 49 14.66 -14.50 14.61
CA ALA A 49 15.28 -14.16 13.34
C ALA A 49 16.67 -13.52 13.53
N GLY A 50 17.62 -13.93 12.71
CA GLY A 50 18.94 -13.29 12.62
C GLY A 50 18.89 -11.89 12.01
N GLU A 51 19.99 -11.12 12.17
CA GLU A 51 20.06 -9.71 11.75
C GLU A 51 19.78 -9.52 10.23
N GLY A 52 20.24 -10.46 9.39
CA GLY A 52 20.00 -10.38 7.94
C GLY A 52 18.53 -10.42 7.56
N LEU A 53 17.73 -11.30 8.17
CA LEU A 53 16.29 -11.40 7.90
C LEU A 53 15.51 -10.21 8.48
N LYS A 54 15.90 -9.69 9.64
CA LYS A 54 15.33 -8.46 10.20
C LYS A 54 15.54 -7.27 9.27
N SER A 55 16.79 -7.11 8.79
CA SER A 55 17.16 -6.05 7.85
C SER A 55 16.41 -6.18 6.53
N LEU A 56 16.22 -7.40 6.00
CA LEU A 56 15.44 -7.65 4.79
C LEU A 56 13.97 -7.22 4.96
N ILE A 57 13.34 -7.61 6.06
CA ILE A 57 11.95 -7.22 6.36
C ILE A 57 11.84 -5.70 6.48
N ALA A 58 12.78 -5.05 7.18
CA ALA A 58 12.79 -3.61 7.37
C ALA A 58 13.03 -2.83 6.05
N ALA A 59 13.85 -3.38 5.15
CA ALA A 59 14.14 -2.77 3.85
C ALA A 59 13.04 -3.02 2.79
N ALA A 60 12.18 -3.99 2.99
CA ALA A 60 11.19 -4.43 2.01
C ALA A 60 10.28 -3.30 1.47
N PRO A 61 9.77 -2.33 2.28
CA PRO A 61 8.98 -1.21 1.77
C PRO A 61 9.74 -0.36 0.74
N PHE A 62 11.03 -0.11 0.97
CA PHE A 62 11.87 0.69 0.07
C PHE A 62 12.16 -0.05 -1.23
N ILE A 63 12.43 -1.36 -1.16
CA ILE A 63 12.55 -2.22 -2.34
C ILE A 63 11.27 -2.14 -3.18
N GLY A 64 10.11 -2.22 -2.54
CA GLY A 64 8.82 -2.11 -3.22
C GLY A 64 8.59 -0.74 -3.87
N MET A 65 9.04 0.35 -3.26
CA MET A 65 9.00 1.70 -3.85
C MET A 65 9.85 1.79 -5.12
N ILE A 66 11.07 1.24 -5.10
CA ILE A 66 11.95 1.21 -6.28
C ILE A 66 11.32 0.36 -7.39
N LEU A 67 10.80 -0.82 -7.06
CA LEU A 67 10.15 -1.72 -8.01
C LEU A 67 8.82 -1.18 -8.56
N SER A 68 8.21 -0.21 -7.90
CA SER A 68 6.97 0.43 -8.40
C SER A 68 7.18 1.17 -9.71
N LEU A 69 8.36 1.76 -9.94
CA LEU A 69 8.68 2.51 -11.15
C LEU A 69 8.66 1.63 -12.42
N PRO A 70 9.44 0.52 -12.50
CA PRO A 70 9.35 -0.38 -13.63
C PRO A 70 7.97 -1.03 -13.77
N LEU A 71 7.25 -1.28 -12.68
CA LEU A 71 5.90 -1.85 -12.73
C LEU A 71 4.91 -0.87 -13.40
N VAL A 72 4.95 0.41 -13.04
CA VAL A 72 4.13 1.46 -13.67
C VAL A 72 4.47 1.58 -15.15
N HIS A 73 5.75 1.59 -15.49
CA HIS A 73 6.20 1.64 -16.88
C HIS A 73 5.72 0.43 -17.69
N TYR A 74 5.84 -0.78 -17.13
CA TYR A 74 5.42 -2.02 -17.78
C TYR A 74 3.90 -2.10 -18.00
N THR A 75 3.09 -1.54 -17.10
CA THR A 75 1.62 -1.53 -17.22
C THR A 75 1.08 -0.40 -18.08
N ALA A 76 1.88 0.64 -18.34
CA ALA A 76 1.52 1.76 -19.17
C ALA A 76 1.22 1.34 -20.63
N GLY A 77 0.15 1.86 -21.18
CA GLY A 77 -0.29 1.57 -22.56
C GLY A 77 -0.92 0.19 -22.78
N LYS A 78 -1.05 -0.66 -21.74
CA LYS A 78 -1.69 -1.98 -21.85
C LYS A 78 -3.22 -1.97 -21.74
N GLY A 79 -3.85 -0.81 -21.66
CA GLY A 79 -5.29 -0.71 -21.52
C GLY A 79 -5.83 -1.10 -20.13
N LEU A 80 -4.95 -1.23 -19.13
CA LEU A 80 -5.32 -1.61 -17.77
C LEU A 80 -5.80 -0.40 -16.96
N LYS A 81 -6.83 -0.58 -16.12
CA LYS A 81 -7.32 0.47 -15.21
C LYS A 81 -6.35 0.66 -14.04
N LYS A 82 -6.16 1.91 -13.60
CA LYS A 82 -5.32 2.24 -12.43
C LYS A 82 -5.79 1.51 -11.17
N SER A 83 -7.12 1.40 -10.96
CA SER A 83 -7.68 0.68 -9.82
C SER A 83 -7.35 -0.81 -9.84
N PHE A 84 -7.36 -1.46 -11.01
CA PHE A 84 -6.96 -2.85 -11.15
C PHE A 84 -5.47 -3.05 -10.84
N CYS A 85 -4.61 -2.19 -11.40
CA CYS A 85 -3.17 -2.26 -11.19
C CYS A 85 -2.75 -1.98 -9.73
N SER A 86 -3.57 -1.24 -8.95
CA SER A 86 -3.37 -1.07 -7.52
C SER A 86 -3.96 -2.21 -6.69
N ALA A 87 -5.10 -2.77 -7.11
CA ALA A 87 -5.79 -3.82 -6.37
C ALA A 87 -5.07 -5.17 -6.44
N VAL A 88 -4.50 -5.53 -7.60
CA VAL A 88 -3.81 -6.82 -7.79
C VAL A 88 -2.63 -7.01 -6.84
N PRO A 89 -1.67 -6.08 -6.71
CA PRO A 89 -0.61 -6.21 -5.72
C PRO A 89 -1.16 -6.25 -4.28
N SER A 90 -2.21 -5.48 -3.97
CA SER A 90 -2.83 -5.52 -2.65
C SER A 90 -3.47 -6.88 -2.33
N ALA A 91 -4.08 -7.54 -3.31
CA ALA A 91 -4.62 -8.89 -3.16
C ALA A 91 -3.50 -9.93 -3.03
N LEU A 92 -2.41 -9.79 -3.78
CA LEU A 92 -1.23 -10.66 -3.64
C LEU A 92 -0.60 -10.54 -2.26
N ALA A 93 -0.49 -9.31 -1.72
CA ALA A 93 -0.05 -9.08 -0.35
C ALA A 93 -0.92 -9.81 0.67
N SER A 94 -2.25 -9.85 0.47
CA SER A 94 -3.18 -10.61 1.32
C SER A 94 -2.86 -12.09 1.36
N VAL A 95 -2.68 -12.70 0.19
CA VAL A 95 -2.34 -14.13 0.08
C VAL A 95 -1.03 -14.43 0.79
N CYS A 96 0.00 -13.60 0.57
CA CYS A 96 1.29 -13.75 1.25
C CYS A 96 1.17 -13.66 2.77
N LEU A 97 0.36 -12.73 3.32
CA LEU A 97 0.16 -12.57 4.75
C LEU A 97 -0.55 -13.78 5.38
N ILE A 98 -1.59 -14.29 4.71
CA ILE A 98 -2.30 -15.49 5.18
C ILE A 98 -1.37 -16.70 5.16
N ILE A 99 -0.61 -16.88 4.10
CA ILE A 99 0.36 -17.98 3.99
C ILE A 99 1.44 -17.86 5.08
N ALA A 100 2.00 -16.65 5.30
CA ALA A 100 2.98 -16.39 6.35
C ALA A 100 2.47 -16.76 7.75
N ALA A 101 1.17 -16.64 7.99
CA ALA A 101 0.55 -16.97 9.26
C ALA A 101 0.59 -18.47 9.60
N TRP A 102 0.49 -19.34 8.59
CA TRP A 102 0.21 -20.76 8.81
C TRP A 102 1.38 -21.69 8.48
N ILE A 103 2.44 -21.22 7.84
CA ILE A 103 3.62 -22.05 7.55
C ILE A 103 4.70 -21.75 8.60
N PRO A 104 5.04 -22.69 9.49
CA PRO A 104 5.95 -22.49 10.61
C PRO A 104 7.43 -22.60 10.16
N SER A 105 7.87 -21.76 9.24
CA SER A 105 9.27 -21.65 8.79
C SER A 105 9.69 -20.19 8.81
N LEU A 106 10.83 -19.89 9.45
CA LEU A 106 11.35 -18.53 9.55
C LEU A 106 11.65 -17.93 8.18
N GLU A 107 12.33 -18.67 7.32
CA GLU A 107 12.74 -18.19 5.98
C GLU A 107 11.51 -17.92 5.12
N PHE A 108 10.53 -18.82 5.21
CA PHE A 108 9.28 -18.69 4.46
C PHE A 108 8.44 -17.52 4.98
N TYR A 109 8.35 -17.35 6.30
CA TYR A 109 7.70 -16.21 6.92
C TYR A 109 8.33 -14.89 6.45
N ALA A 110 9.67 -14.77 6.56
CA ALA A 110 10.41 -13.59 6.16
C ALA A 110 10.22 -13.27 4.66
N LEU A 111 10.23 -14.30 3.80
CA LEU A 111 9.99 -14.16 2.37
C LEU A 111 8.58 -13.63 2.08
N MET A 112 7.55 -14.23 2.67
CA MET A 112 6.15 -13.84 2.45
C MET A 112 5.86 -12.44 2.98
N ILE A 113 6.39 -12.07 4.14
CA ILE A 113 6.28 -10.71 4.68
C ILE A 113 6.99 -9.71 3.76
N THR A 114 8.19 -10.03 3.30
CA THR A 114 8.95 -9.18 2.37
C THR A 114 8.17 -8.94 1.07
N ILE A 115 7.64 -9.99 0.45
CA ILE A 115 6.81 -9.89 -0.76
C ILE A 115 5.56 -9.04 -0.49
N SER A 116 4.92 -9.23 0.66
CA SER A 116 3.74 -8.46 1.04
C SER A 116 4.05 -6.95 1.15
N TYR A 117 5.17 -6.57 1.77
CA TYR A 117 5.62 -5.18 1.81
C TYR A 117 5.90 -4.61 0.41
N ILE A 118 6.61 -5.37 -0.43
CA ILE A 118 6.92 -4.97 -1.81
C ILE A 118 5.62 -4.73 -2.60
N CYS A 119 4.67 -5.66 -2.53
CA CYS A 119 3.39 -5.54 -3.20
C CYS A 119 2.58 -4.33 -2.71
N ARG A 120 2.56 -4.10 -1.39
CA ARG A 120 1.88 -2.95 -0.78
C ARG A 120 2.47 -1.63 -1.29
N SER A 121 3.78 -1.49 -1.30
CA SER A 121 4.47 -0.28 -1.77
C SER A 121 4.32 -0.08 -3.28
N ALA A 122 4.37 -1.14 -4.06
CA ALA A 122 4.18 -1.09 -5.52
C ALA A 122 2.78 -0.60 -5.94
N ALA A 123 1.77 -0.73 -5.08
CA ALA A 123 0.41 -0.26 -5.34
C ALA A 123 0.24 1.26 -5.18
N ILE A 124 1.13 1.94 -4.45
CA ILE A 124 1.01 3.36 -4.05
C ILE A 124 0.91 4.31 -5.25
N PRO A 125 1.77 4.25 -6.29
CA PRO A 125 1.71 5.20 -7.41
C PRO A 125 0.38 5.18 -8.16
N TYR A 126 -0.20 3.99 -8.35
CA TYR A 126 -1.51 3.86 -9.01
C TYR A 126 -2.62 4.50 -8.19
N LEU A 127 -2.62 4.27 -6.89
CA LEU A 127 -3.61 4.85 -5.97
C LEU A 127 -3.50 6.37 -5.93
N THR A 128 -2.30 6.90 -5.82
CA THR A 128 -2.03 8.35 -5.86
C THR A 128 -2.51 8.96 -7.17
N SER A 129 -2.32 8.26 -8.29
CA SER A 129 -2.81 8.70 -9.61
C SER A 129 -4.35 8.72 -9.67
N ILE A 130 -5.05 7.74 -9.06
CA ILE A 130 -6.52 7.75 -8.96
C ILE A 130 -7.00 8.99 -8.19
N TYR A 131 -6.36 9.32 -7.09
CA TYR A 131 -6.71 10.52 -6.32
C TYR A 131 -6.45 11.81 -7.07
N SER A 132 -5.34 11.86 -7.82
CA SER A 132 -5.04 13.00 -8.68
C SER A 132 -6.11 13.25 -9.74
N ASP A 133 -6.68 12.16 -10.31
CA ASP A 133 -7.72 12.25 -11.32
C ASP A 133 -9.11 12.61 -10.72
N ASN A 134 -9.44 12.07 -9.55
CA ASN A 134 -10.82 12.05 -9.06
C ASN A 134 -11.09 13.10 -7.97
N TYR A 135 -10.04 13.62 -7.30
CA TYR A 135 -10.22 14.65 -6.29
C TYR A 135 -9.92 16.05 -6.83
N PRO A 136 -10.89 17.00 -6.76
CA PRO A 136 -10.66 18.37 -7.15
C PRO A 136 -9.49 19.00 -6.40
N HIS A 137 -8.62 19.77 -7.08
CA HIS A 137 -7.40 20.33 -6.49
C HIS A 137 -7.64 21.06 -5.15
N LEU A 138 -8.69 21.90 -5.08
CA LEU A 138 -9.02 22.69 -3.89
C LEU A 138 -9.55 21.86 -2.72
N LYS A 139 -10.12 20.68 -2.98
CA LYS A 139 -10.71 19.79 -1.94
C LYS A 139 -9.86 18.56 -1.66
N ARG A 140 -8.74 18.39 -2.34
CA ARG A 140 -7.91 17.18 -2.27
C ARG A 140 -7.42 16.91 -0.84
N ALA A 141 -6.84 17.91 -0.18
CA ALA A 141 -6.35 17.77 1.20
C ALA A 141 -7.48 17.39 2.18
N ALA A 142 -8.63 18.05 2.09
CA ALA A 142 -9.80 17.73 2.92
C ALA A 142 -10.38 16.34 2.63
N SER A 143 -10.30 15.87 1.39
CA SER A 143 -10.76 14.52 1.01
C SER A 143 -9.82 13.43 1.55
N PHE A 144 -8.52 13.70 1.65
CA PHE A 144 -7.55 12.78 2.21
C PHE A 144 -7.58 12.69 3.74
N SER A 145 -7.90 13.78 4.42
CA SER A 145 -7.77 13.87 5.88
C SER A 145 -8.63 12.85 6.62
N LYS A 146 -9.89 12.65 6.23
CA LYS A 146 -10.80 11.72 6.92
C LYS A 146 -10.43 10.24 6.73
N PRO A 147 -10.17 9.73 5.50
CA PRO A 147 -9.65 8.37 5.33
C PRO A 147 -8.35 8.12 6.08
N LEU A 148 -7.44 9.11 6.10
CA LEU A 148 -6.18 9.01 6.83
C LEU A 148 -6.41 8.94 8.34
N LEU A 149 -7.26 9.80 8.89
CA LEU A 149 -7.61 9.81 10.31
C LEU A 149 -8.25 8.49 10.73
N LEU A 150 -9.14 7.93 9.89
CA LEU A 150 -9.72 6.62 10.09
C LEU A 150 -8.65 5.52 10.08
N THR A 151 -7.70 5.58 9.15
CA THR A 151 -6.56 4.64 9.09
C THR A 151 -5.76 4.67 10.39
N VAL A 152 -5.40 5.84 10.89
CA VAL A 152 -4.64 6.00 12.14
C VAL A 152 -5.42 5.50 13.34
N ALA A 153 -6.71 5.87 13.46
CA ALA A 153 -7.56 5.43 14.57
C ALA A 153 -7.70 3.90 14.60
N ILE A 154 -8.02 3.29 13.47
CA ILE A 154 -8.15 1.82 13.36
C ILE A 154 -6.81 1.13 13.59
N SER A 155 -5.71 1.68 13.07
CA SER A 155 -4.37 1.13 13.30
C SER A 155 -4.00 1.12 14.80
N SER A 156 -4.32 2.18 15.52
CA SER A 156 -4.09 2.26 16.97
C SER A 156 -4.93 1.25 17.73
N LEU A 157 -6.23 1.16 17.42
CA LEU A 157 -7.14 0.21 18.08
C LEU A 157 -6.75 -1.24 17.81
N PHE A 158 -6.44 -1.57 16.56
CA PHE A 158 -6.01 -2.92 16.19
C PHE A 158 -4.64 -3.25 16.78
N GLY A 159 -3.73 -2.27 16.86
CA GLY A 159 -2.43 -2.42 17.50
C GLY A 159 -2.56 -2.77 18.98
N LEU A 160 -3.42 -2.06 19.72
CA LEU A 160 -3.72 -2.38 21.12
C LEU A 160 -4.35 -3.76 21.28
N ALA A 161 -5.37 -4.08 20.51
CA ALA A 161 -6.04 -5.38 20.61
C ALA A 161 -5.09 -6.54 20.25
N GLY A 162 -4.29 -6.37 19.19
CA GLY A 162 -3.32 -7.37 18.75
C GLY A 162 -2.19 -7.58 19.77
N SER A 163 -1.68 -6.50 20.40
CA SER A 163 -0.65 -6.64 21.45
C SER A 163 -1.16 -7.40 22.66
N LEU A 164 -2.38 -7.12 23.14
CA LEU A 164 -3.00 -7.86 24.24
C LEU A 164 -3.18 -9.34 23.91
N LEU A 165 -3.61 -9.67 22.70
CA LEU A 165 -3.72 -11.08 22.27
C LEU A 165 -2.36 -11.78 22.23
N LEU A 166 -1.32 -11.11 21.75
CA LEU A 166 0.03 -11.68 21.67
C LEU A 166 0.71 -11.80 23.04
N GLU A 167 0.37 -10.95 24.00
CA GLU A 167 0.79 -11.09 25.40
C GLU A 167 0.18 -12.33 26.05
N MET A 168 -1.08 -12.67 25.74
CA MET A 168 -1.71 -13.89 26.26
C MET A 168 -1.03 -15.14 25.70
N ASN A 169 -0.79 -15.21 24.41
CA ASN A 169 -0.04 -16.28 23.77
C ASN A 169 0.48 -15.82 22.39
N ILE A 170 1.79 -15.90 22.21
CA ILE A 170 2.45 -15.49 20.95
C ILE A 170 1.93 -16.27 19.73
N ILE A 171 1.46 -17.51 19.90
CA ILE A 171 0.90 -18.35 18.83
C ILE A 171 -0.35 -17.73 18.19
N TYR A 172 -1.04 -16.84 18.88
CA TYR A 172 -2.20 -16.15 18.33
C TYR A 172 -1.85 -15.21 17.17
N PHE A 173 -0.54 -15.03 16.88
CA PHE A 173 -0.13 -14.30 15.68
C PHE A 173 -0.73 -14.88 14.40
N ASN A 174 -1.00 -16.18 14.31
CA ASN A 174 -1.64 -16.83 13.17
C ASN A 174 -3.01 -16.20 12.88
N TRP A 175 -3.81 -15.97 13.92
CA TRP A 175 -5.12 -15.32 13.80
C TRP A 175 -5.01 -13.83 13.51
N VAL A 176 -4.07 -13.14 14.16
CA VAL A 176 -3.82 -11.72 13.90
C VAL A 176 -3.45 -11.51 12.44
N PHE A 177 -2.51 -12.29 11.89
CA PHE A 177 -2.10 -12.17 10.49
C PHE A 177 -3.17 -12.65 9.51
N THR A 178 -4.02 -13.59 9.89
CA THR A 178 -5.18 -13.97 9.08
C THR A 178 -6.16 -12.81 8.95
N VAL A 179 -6.49 -12.12 10.05
CA VAL A 179 -7.33 -10.91 10.03
C VAL A 179 -6.70 -9.81 9.20
N VAL A 180 -5.39 -9.59 9.35
CA VAL A 180 -4.62 -8.62 8.56
C VAL A 180 -4.66 -8.96 7.07
N GLY A 181 -4.51 -10.24 6.71
CA GLY A 181 -4.60 -10.70 5.34
C GLY A 181 -6.00 -10.51 4.75
N ILE A 182 -7.06 -10.88 5.47
CA ILE A 182 -8.44 -10.65 5.04
C ILE A 182 -8.70 -9.15 4.84
N SER A 183 -8.18 -8.30 5.75
CA SER A 183 -8.28 -6.85 5.61
C SER A 183 -7.55 -6.33 4.36
N ALA A 184 -6.39 -6.90 4.01
CA ALA A 184 -5.69 -6.57 2.77
C ALA A 184 -6.52 -6.93 1.52
N LEU A 185 -7.24 -8.06 1.55
CA LEU A 185 -8.14 -8.45 0.47
C LEU A 185 -9.35 -7.50 0.36
N ALA A 186 -9.94 -7.15 1.48
CA ALA A 186 -11.05 -6.19 1.54
C ALA A 186 -10.60 -4.79 1.08
N LYS A 187 -9.38 -4.37 1.41
CA LYS A 187 -8.74 -3.17 0.85
C LYS A 187 -8.61 -3.26 -0.67
N ALA A 188 -8.13 -4.40 -1.20
CA ALA A 188 -8.01 -4.61 -2.65
C ALA A 188 -9.37 -4.50 -3.35
N TRP A 189 -10.42 -5.07 -2.76
CA TRP A 189 -11.80 -4.90 -3.24
C TRP A 189 -12.22 -3.44 -3.23
N ALA A 190 -11.99 -2.69 -2.16
CA ALA A 190 -12.32 -1.27 -2.08
C ALA A 190 -11.62 -0.46 -3.17
N ILE A 191 -10.33 -0.72 -3.41
CA ILE A 191 -9.55 -0.05 -4.47
C ILE A 191 -10.09 -0.41 -5.86
N SER A 192 -10.37 -1.69 -6.13
CA SER A 192 -10.89 -2.15 -7.42
C SER A 192 -12.25 -1.53 -7.77
N SER A 193 -13.03 -1.18 -6.74
CA SER A 193 -14.34 -0.54 -6.87
C SER A 193 -14.28 0.98 -7.09
N MET A 194 -13.09 1.59 -6.97
CA MET A 194 -12.92 3.01 -7.28
C MET A 194 -12.99 3.25 -8.78
N PRO A 195 -13.75 4.28 -9.24
CA PRO A 195 -13.72 4.67 -10.64
C PRO A 195 -12.30 5.14 -11.02
N SER A 196 -11.77 4.67 -12.13
CA SER A 196 -10.42 5.01 -12.54
C SER A 196 -10.25 5.00 -14.05
N LYS A 197 -9.36 5.87 -14.54
CA LYS A 197 -8.91 5.88 -15.92
C LYS A 197 -8.01 4.69 -16.22
N VAL A 198 -7.86 4.42 -17.50
CA VAL A 198 -6.83 3.54 -18.03
C VAL A 198 -5.47 4.22 -17.90
N ILE A 199 -4.40 3.45 -17.71
CA ILE A 199 -3.05 3.96 -17.66
C ILE A 199 -2.63 4.32 -19.09
N GLU A 200 -2.37 5.60 -19.31
CA GLU A 200 -1.91 6.13 -20.58
C GLU A 200 -0.47 5.68 -20.87
N LYS A 201 -0.11 5.63 -22.15
CA LYS A 201 1.25 5.26 -22.57
C LYS A 201 2.23 6.36 -22.10
N THR A 202 3.30 5.96 -21.46
CA THR A 202 4.34 6.88 -21.02
C THR A 202 5.13 7.40 -22.22
N SER A 203 5.44 8.68 -22.23
CA SER A 203 6.22 9.32 -23.30
C SER A 203 7.71 8.91 -23.30
N HIS A 204 8.22 8.42 -22.16
CA HIS A 204 9.61 8.04 -22.00
C HIS A 204 9.82 6.53 -22.23
N ASN A 205 10.87 6.21 -22.98
CA ASN A 205 11.25 4.82 -23.27
C ASN A 205 11.91 4.12 -22.08
N HIS A 206 12.29 4.83 -21.01
CA HIS A 206 12.97 4.29 -19.86
C HIS A 206 12.19 4.55 -18.55
N PRO A 207 12.05 3.56 -17.64
CA PRO A 207 11.29 3.72 -16.39
C PRO A 207 11.87 4.80 -15.45
N PHE A 208 13.16 5.09 -15.56
CA PHE A 208 13.85 6.11 -14.77
C PHE A 208 14.06 7.44 -15.50
N GLY A 209 13.47 7.63 -16.69
CA GLY A 209 13.63 8.84 -17.49
C GLY A 209 13.20 10.14 -16.80
N ASN A 210 12.27 10.04 -15.84
CA ASN A 210 11.81 11.19 -15.07
C ASN A 210 12.76 11.64 -13.95
N PHE A 211 13.82 10.90 -13.64
CA PHE A 211 14.82 11.33 -12.66
C PHE A 211 15.58 12.58 -13.09
N GLU A 212 15.65 12.82 -14.40
CA GLU A 212 16.25 14.05 -14.93
C GLU A 212 15.55 15.32 -14.42
N TYR A 213 14.22 15.28 -14.24
CA TYR A 213 13.46 16.39 -13.68
C TYR A 213 13.82 16.69 -12.21
N VAL A 214 14.13 15.67 -11.43
CA VAL A 214 14.54 15.83 -10.03
C VAL A 214 15.84 16.64 -9.91
N ILE A 215 16.75 16.46 -10.87
CA ILE A 215 18.04 17.15 -10.90
C ILE A 215 17.92 18.53 -11.52
N LYS A 216 17.05 18.71 -12.53
CA LYS A 216 16.87 19.98 -13.24
C LYS A 216 15.98 20.97 -12.51
N ASP A 217 14.97 20.50 -11.77
CA ASP A 217 14.07 21.34 -10.99
C ASP A 217 14.64 21.51 -9.57
N ARG A 218 15.30 22.68 -9.33
CA ARG A 218 15.92 22.98 -8.03
C ARG A 218 14.91 23.02 -6.89
N GLU A 219 13.72 23.54 -7.11
CA GLU A 219 12.67 23.65 -6.08
C GLU A 219 12.20 22.27 -5.64
N PHE A 220 11.95 21.41 -6.61
CA PHE A 220 11.58 20.01 -6.34
C PHE A 220 12.72 19.24 -5.67
N GLY A 221 13.97 19.49 -6.08
CA GLY A 221 15.16 18.93 -5.43
C GLY A 221 15.29 19.35 -3.96
N TYR A 222 15.02 20.62 -3.63
CA TYR A 222 15.01 21.08 -2.23
C TYR A 222 13.92 20.42 -1.39
N VAL A 223 12.72 20.23 -1.92
CA VAL A 223 11.64 19.52 -1.23
C VAL A 223 12.06 18.08 -0.93
N LEU A 224 12.61 17.37 -1.91
CA LEU A 224 13.11 16.00 -1.71
C LEU A 224 14.25 15.93 -0.70
N PHE A 225 15.20 16.88 -0.76
CA PHE A 225 16.30 16.95 0.19
C PHE A 225 15.82 17.22 1.61
N THR A 226 14.84 18.11 1.78
CA THR A 226 14.21 18.37 3.08
C THR A 226 13.54 17.11 3.63
N TRP A 227 12.81 16.38 2.81
CA TRP A 227 12.20 15.10 3.20
C TRP A 227 13.26 14.07 3.59
N PHE A 228 14.36 13.99 2.84
CA PHE A 228 15.48 13.10 3.16
C PHE A 228 16.12 13.43 4.52
N ILE A 229 16.33 14.73 4.82
CA ILE A 229 16.89 15.17 6.13
C ILE A 229 15.90 14.92 7.28
N MET A 230 14.60 15.12 7.07
CA MET A 230 13.59 14.86 8.10
C MET A 230 13.47 13.38 8.46
N GLY A 231 14.13 12.49 7.69
CA GLY A 231 14.27 11.07 8.01
C GLY A 231 12.95 10.34 7.98
N PHE A 232 12.22 10.49 6.90
CA PHE A 232 11.01 9.70 6.72
C PHE A 232 10.18 9.50 7.98
#